data_4551514c7ca08c7bea4f3e04d104eb59
#
_entry.id   4551514c7ca08c7bea4f3e04d104eb59
#
_cell.length_a   1.000
_cell.length_b   1.000
_cell.length_c   1.000
_cell.angle_alpha   90.00
_cell.angle_beta   90.00
_cell.angle_gamma   90.00
#
_symmetry.space_group_name_H-M   'P 1'
#
loop_
_entity.id
_entity.type
_entity.pdbx_description
1 polymer ?
#
loop_
_entity_poly.entity_id
_entity_poly.type
_entity_poly.pdbx_seq_one_letter_code
_entity_poly.pdbx_strand_id
1 'polypeptide(L)'
;MKIEVPDIKTIYEEMMNVVSRPISAFGEDSSVQKTILERIQDYNNDLVKNNKKGNFEKIIEFCIALLMRATSENFLLPTSKYLLKKYTSVEDILGDVDFIEKTKMKLKELQYRYPEKGAIVILNATKIFHTEYNSDIEEYLKLSQAPKNLMDDFTADKMIKIKNVKYKVRDLGISIFLNNYIALDTHIIRILLRTGLILNSYTLGIAPYSEQNNSARYLDMWRTVKSLAEGAKIPLGELDRAFWNFGRAICKSQNPKCDDCPFSKICCFNRYK
;
A
#
# COMPACT_ATOMS: atom_id res chain seq x y z
N MET A 1 30.68 -14.05 15.00
CA MET A 1 29.40 -13.90 15.74
C MET A 1 28.27 -14.15 14.72
N LYS A 2 27.54 -15.27 14.83
CA LYS A 2 26.37 -15.48 13.97
C LYS A 2 25.30 -14.46 14.37
N ILE A 3 24.87 -13.64 13.45
CA ILE A 3 23.73 -12.74 13.66
C ILE A 3 22.49 -13.62 13.48
N GLU A 4 21.82 -13.97 14.56
CA GLU A 4 20.48 -14.57 14.46
C GLU A 4 19.54 -13.46 13.98
N VAL A 5 19.05 -13.62 12.77
CA VAL A 5 17.98 -12.78 12.22
C VAL A 5 16.68 -13.41 12.71
N PRO A 6 15.83 -12.68 13.44
CA PRO A 6 14.56 -13.22 13.88
C PRO A 6 13.68 -13.53 12.66
N ASP A 7 12.88 -14.59 12.76
CA ASP A 7 11.91 -14.89 11.72
C ASP A 7 10.77 -13.84 11.68
N ILE A 8 10.06 -13.78 10.58
CA ILE A 8 9.01 -12.77 10.38
C ILE A 8 7.87 -12.90 11.40
N LYS A 9 7.61 -14.11 11.90
CA LYS A 9 6.57 -14.37 12.90
C LYS A 9 6.94 -13.73 14.22
N THR A 10 8.17 -13.92 14.68
CA THR A 10 8.70 -13.29 15.89
C THR A 10 8.64 -11.76 15.77
N ILE A 11 9.03 -11.22 14.61
CA ILE A 11 8.95 -9.76 14.39
C ILE A 11 7.51 -9.27 14.42
N TYR A 12 6.59 -9.99 13.80
CA TYR A 12 5.17 -9.63 13.79
C TYR A 12 4.59 -9.69 15.22
N GLU A 13 4.85 -10.76 15.96
CA GLU A 13 4.38 -10.93 17.34
C GLU A 13 4.93 -9.87 18.28
N GLU A 14 6.21 -9.54 18.18
CA GLU A 14 6.83 -8.47 18.96
C GLU A 14 6.28 -7.08 18.60
N MET A 15 6.01 -6.82 17.32
CA MET A 15 5.31 -5.60 16.93
C MET A 15 3.90 -5.56 17.52
N MET A 16 3.18 -6.69 17.51
CA MET A 16 1.86 -6.80 18.11
C MET A 16 1.91 -6.61 19.62
N ASN A 17 2.96 -7.02 20.32
CA ASN A 17 3.14 -6.80 21.77
C ASN A 17 3.41 -5.33 22.13
N VAL A 18 4.01 -4.54 21.25
CA VAL A 18 4.13 -3.07 21.42
C VAL A 18 2.80 -2.36 21.27
N VAL A 19 1.80 -3.05 20.84
CA VAL A 19 0.45 -2.66 20.42
C VAL A 19 -0.43 -2.18 21.56
N SER A 20 -0.11 -2.50 22.80
CA SER A 20 -0.85 -1.97 23.96
C SER A 20 -0.61 -0.48 24.22
N ARG A 21 0.37 0.12 23.53
CA ARG A 21 0.64 1.57 23.62
C ARG A 21 -0.01 2.30 22.44
N PRO A 22 -0.79 3.36 22.73
CA PRO A 22 -1.38 4.18 21.68
C PRO A 22 -0.30 4.71 20.73
N ILE A 23 -0.50 4.51 19.45
CA ILE A 23 0.36 5.05 18.40
C ILE A 23 -0.33 6.25 17.80
N SER A 24 0.15 7.47 18.08
CA SER A 24 -0.35 8.66 17.41
C SER A 24 0.01 8.57 15.92
N ALA A 25 -1.01 8.70 15.07
CA ALA A 25 -0.79 8.84 13.64
C ALA A 25 -0.02 10.15 13.37
N PHE A 26 0.97 10.07 12.49
CA PHE A 26 1.85 11.19 12.18
C PHE A 26 1.12 12.30 11.45
N GLY A 27 1.17 13.51 11.99
CA GLY A 27 0.65 14.72 11.35
C GLY A 27 -0.86 14.80 11.20
N GLU A 28 -1.59 13.83 11.73
CA GLU A 28 -3.04 13.83 11.83
C GLU A 28 -3.45 14.23 13.24
N ASP A 29 -4.63 14.83 13.34
CA ASP A 29 -5.23 15.27 14.60
C ASP A 29 -5.00 14.25 15.71
N SER A 30 -4.25 14.63 16.71
CA SER A 30 -3.81 13.79 17.83
C SER A 30 -4.95 13.28 18.71
N SER A 31 -6.19 13.61 18.35
CA SER A 31 -7.39 13.23 19.12
C SER A 31 -7.73 11.74 19.02
N VAL A 32 -7.21 11.01 18.02
CA VAL A 32 -7.47 9.56 17.84
C VAL A 32 -6.18 8.77 17.94
N GLN A 33 -5.79 8.42 19.15
CA GLN A 33 -4.71 7.45 19.37
C GLN A 33 -5.27 6.04 19.19
N LYS A 34 -4.76 5.33 18.17
CA LYS A 34 -5.11 3.92 17.92
C LYS A 34 -3.87 3.05 18.05
N THR A 35 -4.05 1.88 18.62
CA THR A 35 -3.03 0.82 18.65
C THR A 35 -2.87 0.19 17.26
N ILE A 36 -1.80 -0.57 17.04
CA ILE A 36 -1.63 -1.34 15.78
C ILE A 36 -2.78 -2.34 15.62
N LEU A 37 -3.21 -2.98 16.72
CA LEU A 37 -4.31 -3.94 16.69
C LEU A 37 -5.61 -3.28 16.23
N GLU A 38 -5.96 -2.13 16.76
CA GLU A 38 -7.14 -1.38 16.32
C GLU A 38 -7.04 -0.98 14.84
N ARG A 39 -5.86 -0.61 14.36
CA ARG A 39 -5.63 -0.32 12.93
C ARG A 39 -5.80 -1.55 12.04
N ILE A 40 -5.40 -2.73 12.50
CA ILE A 40 -5.64 -4.00 11.78
C ILE A 40 -7.13 -4.34 11.80
N GLN A 41 -7.82 -4.13 12.93
CA GLN A 41 -9.27 -4.34 13.02
C GLN A 41 -10.05 -3.38 12.10
N ASP A 42 -9.67 -2.10 12.06
CA ASP A 42 -10.23 -1.13 11.10
C ASP A 42 -10.04 -1.61 9.66
N TYR A 43 -8.82 -2.05 9.32
CA TYR A 43 -8.53 -2.57 7.99
C TYR A 43 -9.39 -3.79 7.64
N ASN A 44 -9.53 -4.75 8.53
CA ASN A 44 -10.36 -5.94 8.31
C ASN A 44 -11.85 -5.57 8.15
N ASN A 45 -12.33 -4.59 8.92
CA ASN A 45 -13.68 -4.06 8.78
C ASN A 45 -13.88 -3.35 7.44
N ASP A 46 -12.91 -2.56 7.00
CA ASP A 46 -12.97 -1.84 5.73
C ASP A 46 -12.86 -2.82 4.55
N LEU A 47 -12.07 -3.87 4.67
CA LEU A 47 -11.99 -4.95 3.68
C LEU A 47 -13.38 -5.61 3.48
N VAL A 48 -14.08 -5.94 4.57
CA VAL A 48 -15.44 -6.51 4.51
C VAL A 48 -16.43 -5.52 3.86
N LYS A 49 -16.36 -4.23 4.20
CA LYS A 49 -17.20 -3.19 3.59
C LYS A 49 -16.91 -3.03 2.11
N ASN A 50 -15.64 -2.96 1.74
CA ASN A 50 -15.22 -2.79 0.35
C ASN A 50 -15.69 -3.95 -0.53
N ASN A 51 -15.62 -5.17 -0.02
CA ASN A 51 -16.09 -6.34 -0.77
C ASN A 51 -17.62 -6.39 -0.98
N LYS A 52 -18.39 -5.64 -0.18
CA LYS A 52 -19.85 -5.52 -0.34
C LYS A 52 -20.29 -4.41 -1.32
N LYS A 53 -19.37 -3.56 -1.75
CA LYS A 53 -19.66 -2.48 -2.71
C LYS A 53 -20.01 -3.03 -4.09
N GLY A 54 -20.76 -2.25 -4.85
CA GLY A 54 -21.03 -2.53 -6.26
C GLY A 54 -19.75 -2.47 -7.11
N ASN A 55 -19.76 -3.14 -8.25
CA ASN A 55 -18.58 -3.25 -9.12
C ASN A 55 -18.00 -1.88 -9.52
N PHE A 56 -18.86 -0.96 -10.00
CA PHE A 56 -18.44 0.40 -10.36
C PHE A 56 -17.84 1.15 -9.16
N GLU A 57 -18.43 1.04 -7.98
CA GLU A 57 -17.92 1.66 -6.76
C GLU A 57 -16.54 1.13 -6.41
N LYS A 58 -16.31 -0.19 -6.52
CA LYS A 58 -15.00 -0.82 -6.32
C LYS A 58 -13.97 -0.31 -7.33
N ILE A 59 -14.32 -0.17 -8.60
CA ILE A 59 -13.44 0.38 -9.64
C ILE A 59 -13.01 1.81 -9.26
N ILE A 60 -13.94 2.66 -8.83
CA ILE A 60 -13.63 4.03 -8.41
C ILE A 60 -12.68 4.03 -7.20
N GLU A 61 -12.95 3.22 -6.19
CA GLU A 61 -12.07 3.09 -5.01
C GLU A 61 -10.66 2.64 -5.40
N PHE A 62 -10.54 1.64 -6.27
CA PHE A 62 -9.27 1.20 -6.80
C PHE A 62 -8.52 2.32 -7.53
N CYS A 63 -9.19 3.01 -8.46
CA CYS A 63 -8.59 4.11 -9.24
C CYS A 63 -8.09 5.24 -8.34
N ILE A 64 -8.84 5.55 -7.27
CA ILE A 64 -8.44 6.59 -6.31
C ILE A 64 -7.26 6.10 -5.45
N ALA A 65 -7.21 4.82 -5.07
CA ALA A 65 -6.07 4.26 -4.34
C ALA A 65 -4.76 4.38 -5.13
N LEU A 66 -4.80 4.37 -6.47
CA LEU A 66 -3.64 4.62 -7.31
C LEU A 66 -3.05 6.03 -7.15
N LEU A 67 -3.79 6.96 -6.55
CA LEU A 67 -3.31 8.32 -6.27
C LEU A 67 -2.50 8.42 -4.97
N MET A 68 -2.43 7.37 -4.17
CA MET A 68 -1.74 7.34 -2.87
C MET A 68 -0.22 7.43 -3.02
N ARG A 69 0.27 8.68 -3.15
CA ARG A 69 1.69 9.01 -3.32
C ARG A 69 2.11 10.06 -2.33
N ALA A 70 2.73 9.68 -1.24
CA ALA A 70 3.32 10.63 -0.27
C ALA A 70 2.40 11.82 0.06
N THR A 71 1.10 11.58 0.09
CA THR A 71 0.05 12.56 0.36
C THR A 71 -0.81 12.07 1.52
N SER A 72 -1.50 12.99 2.19
CA SER A 72 -2.50 12.64 3.19
C SER A 72 -3.66 11.88 2.55
N GLU A 73 -4.29 10.98 3.29
CA GLU A 73 -5.43 10.18 2.82
C GLU A 73 -6.74 10.99 2.74
N ASN A 74 -6.72 12.24 3.20
CA ASN A 74 -7.92 13.07 3.39
C ASN A 74 -8.71 13.35 2.10
N PHE A 75 -8.05 13.23 0.93
CA PHE A 75 -8.71 13.45 -0.36
C PHE A 75 -9.45 12.21 -0.89
N LEU A 76 -9.13 10.99 -0.41
CA LEU A 76 -9.66 9.74 -0.97
C LEU A 76 -11.18 9.68 -0.92
N LEU A 77 -11.74 9.73 0.29
CA LEU A 77 -13.19 9.64 0.48
C LEU A 77 -13.98 10.79 -0.19
N PRO A 78 -13.56 12.06 -0.09
CA PRO A 78 -14.23 13.14 -0.81
C PRO A 78 -14.17 12.99 -2.34
N THR A 79 -13.07 12.47 -2.90
CA THR A 79 -12.94 12.21 -4.32
C THR A 79 -13.87 11.07 -4.77
N SER A 80 -13.91 9.97 -4.01
CA SER A 80 -14.81 8.85 -4.25
C SER A 80 -16.27 9.32 -4.26
N LYS A 81 -16.70 10.02 -3.22
CA LYS A 81 -18.05 10.58 -3.13
C LYS A 81 -18.38 11.50 -4.31
N TYR A 82 -17.45 12.34 -4.73
CA TYR A 82 -17.65 13.22 -5.88
C TYR A 82 -17.88 12.44 -7.17
N LEU A 83 -17.01 11.44 -7.45
CA LEU A 83 -17.11 10.65 -8.67
C LEU A 83 -18.39 9.80 -8.68
N LEU A 84 -18.72 9.10 -7.60
CA LEU A 84 -19.91 8.27 -7.47
C LEU A 84 -21.22 9.07 -7.47
N LYS A 85 -21.20 10.34 -7.07
CA LYS A 85 -22.35 11.24 -7.22
C LYS A 85 -22.56 11.67 -8.66
N LYS A 86 -21.49 11.77 -9.44
CA LYS A 86 -21.52 12.37 -10.78
C LYS A 86 -21.68 11.34 -11.89
N TYR A 87 -21.15 10.13 -11.69
CA TYR A 87 -21.11 9.07 -12.69
C TYR A 87 -21.72 7.80 -12.10
N THR A 88 -22.40 7.03 -12.93
CA THR A 88 -23.10 5.79 -12.54
C THR A 88 -22.43 4.55 -13.13
N SER A 89 -21.55 4.73 -14.13
CA SER A 89 -20.83 3.65 -14.81
C SER A 89 -19.46 4.09 -15.31
N VAL A 90 -18.68 3.12 -15.74
CA VAL A 90 -17.37 3.33 -16.41
C VAL A 90 -17.57 4.09 -17.71
N GLU A 91 -18.63 3.75 -18.48
CA GLU A 91 -18.97 4.35 -19.75
C GLU A 91 -19.32 5.83 -19.61
N ASP A 92 -20.00 6.23 -18.52
CA ASP A 92 -20.29 7.63 -18.21
C ASP A 92 -18.99 8.45 -18.05
N ILE A 93 -17.98 7.87 -17.38
CA ILE A 93 -16.68 8.50 -17.22
C ILE A 93 -15.97 8.64 -18.57
N LEU A 94 -15.96 7.57 -19.37
CA LEU A 94 -15.28 7.56 -20.67
C LEU A 94 -15.96 8.45 -21.70
N GLY A 95 -17.26 8.67 -21.57
CA GLY A 95 -18.07 9.56 -22.43
C GLY A 95 -17.98 11.03 -22.06
N ASP A 96 -17.50 11.38 -20.86
CA ASP A 96 -17.38 12.79 -20.44
C ASP A 96 -16.08 13.41 -20.96
N VAL A 97 -16.18 14.19 -22.03
CA VAL A 97 -15.04 14.89 -22.66
C VAL A 97 -14.31 15.83 -21.71
N ASP A 98 -15.00 16.34 -20.69
CA ASP A 98 -14.45 17.28 -19.70
C ASP A 98 -13.98 16.55 -18.42
N PHE A 99 -13.99 15.21 -18.37
CA PHE A 99 -13.69 14.45 -17.17
C PHE A 99 -12.39 14.90 -16.49
N ILE A 100 -11.31 15.07 -17.28
CA ILE A 100 -9.99 15.45 -16.76
C ILE A 100 -10.06 16.81 -16.06
N GLU A 101 -10.64 17.84 -16.72
CA GLU A 101 -10.71 19.17 -16.14
C GLU A 101 -11.60 19.22 -14.89
N LYS A 102 -12.76 18.59 -14.93
CA LYS A 102 -13.68 18.51 -13.78
C LYS A 102 -13.03 17.80 -12.58
N THR A 103 -12.36 16.68 -12.83
CA THR A 103 -11.69 15.89 -11.78
C THR A 103 -10.45 16.59 -11.25
N LYS A 104 -9.66 17.23 -12.12
CA LYS A 104 -8.51 18.06 -11.75
C LYS A 104 -8.94 19.21 -10.84
N MET A 105 -10.04 19.91 -11.18
CA MET A 105 -10.56 20.99 -10.33
C MET A 105 -10.94 20.46 -8.94
N LYS A 106 -11.63 19.31 -8.87
CA LYS A 106 -11.99 18.70 -7.59
C LYS A 106 -10.79 18.26 -6.77
N LEU A 107 -9.80 17.64 -7.39
CA LEU A 107 -8.55 17.25 -6.72
C LEU A 107 -7.74 18.48 -6.23
N LYS A 108 -7.78 19.58 -6.97
CA LYS A 108 -7.17 20.86 -6.57
C LYS A 108 -7.88 21.46 -5.35
N GLU A 109 -9.21 21.46 -5.35
CA GLU A 109 -10.04 21.88 -4.20
C GLU A 109 -9.70 21.06 -2.94
N LEU A 110 -9.48 19.75 -3.09
CA LEU A 110 -9.10 18.84 -2.03
C LEU A 110 -7.59 18.89 -1.69
N GLN A 111 -6.86 19.85 -2.23
CA GLN A 111 -5.43 20.05 -2.00
C GLN A 111 -4.56 18.83 -2.37
N TYR A 112 -5.02 18.00 -3.31
CA TYR A 112 -4.19 16.93 -3.82
C TYR A 112 -2.98 17.48 -4.56
N ARG A 113 -1.78 16.98 -4.25
CA ARG A 113 -0.49 17.56 -4.71
C ARG A 113 -0.31 17.56 -6.24
N TYR A 114 -0.95 16.62 -6.95
CA TYR A 114 -0.77 16.43 -8.39
C TYR A 114 -2.11 16.28 -9.12
N PRO A 115 -3.00 17.30 -9.09
CA PRO A 115 -4.41 17.16 -9.48
C PRO A 115 -4.59 16.72 -10.93
N GLU A 116 -3.86 17.29 -11.88
CA GLU A 116 -3.93 16.92 -13.29
C GLU A 116 -3.45 15.46 -13.53
N LYS A 117 -2.28 15.11 -12.96
CA LYS A 117 -1.76 13.75 -13.06
C LYS A 117 -2.72 12.73 -12.40
N GLY A 118 -3.36 13.11 -11.32
CA GLY A 118 -4.37 12.30 -10.65
C GLY A 118 -5.59 12.04 -11.52
N ALA A 119 -6.14 13.07 -12.13
CA ALA A 119 -7.28 12.93 -13.05
C ALA A 119 -6.95 12.01 -14.24
N ILE A 120 -5.75 12.16 -14.83
CA ILE A 120 -5.27 11.30 -15.92
C ILE A 120 -5.09 9.85 -15.45
N VAL A 121 -4.57 9.62 -14.26
CA VAL A 121 -4.43 8.25 -13.70
C VAL A 121 -5.80 7.59 -13.53
N ILE A 122 -6.79 8.30 -12.96
CA ILE A 122 -8.15 7.76 -12.80
C ILE A 122 -8.74 7.40 -14.17
N LEU A 123 -8.69 8.32 -15.14
CA LEU A 123 -9.24 8.07 -16.48
C LEU A 123 -8.59 6.86 -17.15
N ASN A 124 -7.26 6.77 -17.12
CA ASN A 124 -6.53 5.66 -17.75
C ASN A 124 -6.81 4.32 -17.06
N ALA A 125 -6.91 4.30 -15.73
CA ALA A 125 -7.27 3.09 -15.00
C ALA A 125 -8.71 2.65 -15.33
N THR A 126 -9.64 3.59 -15.35
CA THR A 126 -11.03 3.34 -15.77
C THR A 126 -11.10 2.77 -17.19
N LYS A 127 -10.32 3.34 -18.13
CA LYS A 127 -10.22 2.84 -19.49
C LYS A 127 -9.70 1.40 -19.54
N ILE A 128 -8.67 1.08 -18.76
CA ILE A 128 -8.11 -0.28 -18.69
C ILE A 128 -9.16 -1.25 -18.14
N PHE A 129 -9.91 -0.89 -17.08
CA PHE A 129 -11.01 -1.73 -16.61
C PHE A 129 -12.04 -2.00 -17.71
N HIS A 130 -12.40 -0.98 -18.49
CA HIS A 130 -13.35 -1.15 -19.58
C HIS A 130 -12.84 -2.06 -20.70
N THR A 131 -11.60 -1.81 -21.17
CA THR A 131 -11.08 -2.47 -22.38
C THR A 131 -10.48 -3.86 -22.12
N GLU A 132 -9.95 -4.12 -20.95
CA GLU A 132 -9.22 -5.34 -20.63
C GLU A 132 -10.00 -6.29 -19.71
N TYR A 133 -10.95 -5.76 -18.92
CA TYR A 133 -11.65 -6.49 -17.88
C TYR A 133 -13.17 -6.31 -17.95
N ASN A 134 -13.72 -5.91 -19.10
CA ASN A 134 -15.15 -5.73 -19.32
C ASN A 134 -15.87 -4.91 -18.23
N SER A 135 -15.18 -3.88 -17.70
CA SER A 135 -15.64 -3.10 -16.54
C SER A 135 -15.90 -3.97 -15.29
N ASP A 136 -15.21 -5.10 -15.14
CA ASP A 136 -15.31 -6.00 -13.99
C ASP A 136 -14.02 -6.03 -13.17
N ILE A 137 -14.05 -5.46 -11.96
CA ILE A 137 -12.90 -5.46 -11.05
C ILE A 137 -12.61 -6.87 -10.51
N GLU A 138 -13.63 -7.73 -10.35
CA GLU A 138 -13.42 -9.08 -9.83
C GLU A 138 -12.59 -9.91 -10.81
N GLU A 139 -12.75 -9.70 -12.10
CA GLU A 139 -11.89 -10.33 -13.12
C GLU A 139 -10.43 -9.90 -12.93
N TYR A 140 -10.17 -8.62 -12.76
CA TYR A 140 -8.82 -8.10 -12.47
C TYR A 140 -8.26 -8.67 -11.16
N LEU A 141 -9.05 -8.69 -10.08
CA LEU A 141 -8.61 -9.19 -8.78
C LEU A 141 -8.32 -10.70 -8.80
N LYS A 142 -9.09 -11.50 -9.56
CA LYS A 142 -8.83 -12.94 -9.74
C LYS A 142 -7.51 -13.18 -10.45
N LEU A 143 -7.21 -12.46 -11.52
CA LEU A 143 -5.93 -12.55 -12.22
C LEU A 143 -4.76 -12.18 -11.31
N SER A 144 -4.96 -11.19 -10.44
CA SER A 144 -3.96 -10.78 -9.46
C SER A 144 -3.68 -11.85 -8.38
N GLN A 145 -4.66 -12.73 -8.09
CA GLN A 145 -4.52 -13.79 -7.08
C GLN A 145 -3.81 -15.05 -7.58
N ALA A 146 -3.78 -15.30 -8.87
CA ALA A 146 -3.32 -16.55 -9.47
C ALA A 146 -2.01 -16.38 -10.28
N PRO A 147 -0.87 -16.05 -9.64
CA PRO A 147 0.38 -15.91 -10.36
C PRO A 147 0.92 -17.31 -10.77
N LYS A 148 0.74 -17.69 -12.03
CA LYS A 148 1.40 -18.87 -12.59
C LYS A 148 2.91 -18.62 -12.77
N ASN A 149 3.28 -17.39 -13.11
CA ASN A 149 4.66 -16.88 -13.14
C ASN A 149 4.63 -15.42 -12.75
N LEU A 150 4.99 -15.11 -11.52
CA LEU A 150 4.94 -13.74 -10.98
C LEU A 150 5.62 -12.67 -11.87
N MET A 151 6.66 -13.04 -12.62
CA MET A 151 7.33 -12.10 -13.55
C MET A 151 6.47 -11.77 -14.76
N ASP A 152 5.83 -12.76 -15.36
CA ASP A 152 5.04 -12.55 -16.58
C ASP A 152 3.74 -11.83 -16.26
N ASP A 153 3.09 -12.17 -15.15
CA ASP A 153 1.84 -11.54 -14.71
C ASP A 153 2.06 -10.07 -14.31
N PHE A 154 3.15 -9.76 -13.60
CA PHE A 154 3.46 -8.38 -13.24
C PHE A 154 3.85 -7.52 -14.44
N THR A 155 4.54 -8.07 -15.45
CA THR A 155 4.88 -7.32 -16.66
C THR A 155 3.71 -7.20 -17.63
N ALA A 156 2.77 -8.14 -17.58
CA ALA A 156 1.54 -8.12 -18.38
C ALA A 156 0.48 -7.17 -17.82
N ASP A 157 0.52 -6.87 -16.52
CA ASP A 157 -0.45 -5.97 -15.88
C ASP A 157 -0.41 -4.57 -16.48
N LYS A 158 -1.49 -4.19 -17.16
CA LYS A 158 -1.61 -2.91 -17.84
C LYS A 158 -1.71 -1.72 -16.88
N MET A 159 -2.13 -1.94 -15.62
CA MET A 159 -2.20 -0.88 -14.62
C MET A 159 -0.83 -0.27 -14.32
N ILE A 160 0.24 -1.07 -14.28
CA ILE A 160 1.62 -0.55 -14.07
C ILE A 160 2.17 0.23 -15.27
N LYS A 161 1.56 0.13 -16.44
CA LYS A 161 1.93 0.90 -17.64
C LYS A 161 1.37 2.32 -17.62
N ILE A 162 0.40 2.60 -16.76
CA ILE A 162 -0.10 3.95 -16.58
C ILE A 162 1.04 4.83 -16.07
N LYS A 163 1.28 5.95 -16.76
CA LYS A 163 2.31 6.92 -16.34
C LYS A 163 2.08 7.31 -14.88
N ASN A 164 3.11 7.11 -14.08
CA ASN A 164 3.11 7.36 -12.65
C ASN A 164 2.46 6.28 -11.76
N VAL A 165 1.92 5.21 -12.28
CA VAL A 165 1.56 4.02 -11.51
C VAL A 165 2.75 3.08 -11.49
N LYS A 166 3.13 2.62 -10.30
CA LYS A 166 4.17 1.61 -10.08
C LYS A 166 3.58 0.50 -9.21
N TYR A 167 4.30 -0.60 -9.06
CA TYR A 167 3.85 -1.77 -8.29
C TYR A 167 3.29 -1.42 -6.92
N LYS A 168 3.97 -0.56 -6.14
CA LYS A 168 3.51 -0.15 -4.81
C LYS A 168 2.08 0.40 -4.81
N VAL A 169 1.76 1.32 -5.71
CA VAL A 169 0.41 1.93 -5.72
C VAL A 169 -0.64 1.00 -6.32
N ARG A 170 -0.25 0.16 -7.30
CA ARG A 170 -1.08 -0.92 -7.80
C ARG A 170 -1.43 -1.91 -6.69
N ASP A 171 -0.42 -2.38 -5.95
CA ASP A 171 -0.61 -3.33 -4.85
C ASP A 171 -1.45 -2.74 -3.72
N LEU A 172 -1.31 -1.45 -3.44
CA LEU A 172 -2.19 -0.76 -2.51
C LEU A 172 -3.65 -0.79 -2.98
N GLY A 173 -3.89 -0.52 -4.28
CA GLY A 173 -5.24 -0.63 -4.86
C GLY A 173 -5.84 -2.02 -4.73
N ILE A 174 -5.03 -3.08 -4.89
CA ILE A 174 -5.48 -4.47 -4.71
C ILE A 174 -5.72 -4.77 -3.22
N SER A 175 -4.85 -4.30 -2.32
CA SER A 175 -4.92 -4.61 -0.89
C SER A 175 -6.17 -4.05 -0.19
N ILE A 176 -6.88 -3.09 -0.79
CA ILE A 176 -8.15 -2.62 -0.24
C ILE A 176 -9.31 -3.61 -0.43
N PHE A 177 -9.11 -4.64 -1.25
CA PHE A 177 -10.09 -5.71 -1.51
C PHE A 177 -9.60 -7.11 -1.11
N LEU A 178 -8.28 -7.32 -1.10
CA LEU A 178 -7.67 -8.64 -0.89
C LEU A 178 -6.67 -8.62 0.27
N ASN A 179 -6.90 -9.47 1.27
CA ASN A 179 -6.02 -9.59 2.44
C ASN A 179 -4.70 -10.34 2.17
N ASN A 180 -4.51 -10.86 0.96
CA ASN A 180 -3.28 -11.56 0.56
C ASN A 180 -2.32 -10.69 -0.26
N TYR A 181 -2.44 -9.37 -0.14
CA TYR A 181 -1.57 -8.38 -0.77
C TYR A 181 -0.90 -7.45 0.23
N ILE A 182 0.32 -7.04 -0.10
CA ILE A 182 1.10 -6.05 0.63
C ILE A 182 1.65 -5.02 -0.34
N ALA A 183 1.53 -3.75 0.01
CA ALA A 183 2.11 -2.64 -0.73
C ALA A 183 3.43 -2.22 -0.10
N LEU A 184 4.56 -2.73 -0.58
CA LEU A 184 5.88 -2.43 -0.04
C LEU A 184 6.21 -0.95 -0.19
N ASP A 185 5.86 -0.17 0.81
CA ASP A 185 6.20 1.24 0.88
C ASP A 185 7.55 1.48 1.59
N THR A 186 7.97 2.73 1.67
CA THR A 186 9.24 3.09 2.29
C THR A 186 9.30 2.77 3.78
N HIS A 187 8.17 2.70 4.48
CA HIS A 187 8.12 2.33 5.89
C HIS A 187 8.35 0.83 6.07
N ILE A 188 7.67 0.03 5.26
CA ILE A 188 7.78 -1.43 5.28
C ILE A 188 9.18 -1.87 4.85
N ILE A 189 9.67 -1.38 3.70
CA ILE A 189 11.00 -1.69 3.19
C ILE A 189 12.07 -1.34 4.23
N ARG A 190 11.96 -0.18 4.89
CA ARG A 190 12.92 0.23 5.93
C ARG A 190 12.95 -0.73 7.11
N ILE A 191 11.80 -1.24 7.56
CA ILE A 191 11.75 -2.23 8.64
C ILE A 191 12.43 -3.52 8.19
N LEU A 192 12.06 -4.04 7.02
CA LEU A 192 12.61 -5.27 6.46
C LEU A 192 14.14 -5.21 6.36
N LEU A 193 14.68 -4.09 5.90
CA LEU A 193 16.13 -3.86 5.80
C LEU A 193 16.79 -3.72 7.17
N ARG A 194 16.21 -2.94 8.07
CA ARG A 194 16.80 -2.67 9.39
C ARG A 194 16.77 -3.88 10.32
N THR A 195 15.75 -4.72 10.21
CA THR A 195 15.65 -5.96 10.98
C THR A 195 16.47 -7.11 10.38
N GLY A 196 16.94 -6.95 9.14
CA GLY A 196 17.67 -8.00 8.43
C GLY A 196 16.78 -9.12 7.88
N LEU A 197 15.45 -8.96 7.91
CA LEU A 197 14.52 -9.92 7.29
C LEU A 197 14.77 -10.08 5.79
N ILE A 198 15.17 -8.99 5.14
CA ILE A 198 15.66 -9.01 3.77
C ILE A 198 17.13 -8.60 3.81
N LEU A 199 17.99 -9.58 3.65
CA LEU A 199 19.41 -9.37 3.46
C LEU A 199 19.67 -9.19 1.96
N ASN A 200 19.95 -7.96 1.58
CA ASN A 200 20.51 -7.72 0.27
C ASN A 200 21.94 -7.19 0.46
N SER A 201 22.91 -7.77 -0.23
CA SER A 201 24.32 -7.37 -0.19
C SER A 201 24.55 -5.89 -0.55
N TYR A 202 23.53 -5.22 -1.07
CA TYR A 202 23.54 -3.81 -1.42
C TYR A 202 22.93 -2.87 -0.37
N THR A 203 22.46 -3.36 0.78
CA THR A 203 21.50 -2.64 1.63
C THR A 203 22.10 -1.77 2.72
N LEU A 204 23.38 -1.83 2.96
CA LEU A 204 24.04 -0.98 3.98
C LEU A 204 24.12 0.51 3.60
N GLY A 205 23.65 0.90 2.44
CA GLY A 205 23.66 2.30 1.97
C GLY A 205 22.52 2.72 1.06
N ILE A 206 21.57 1.85 0.77
CA ILE A 206 20.50 2.16 -0.21
C ILE A 206 19.27 2.72 0.50
N ALA A 207 18.81 3.89 0.06
CA ALA A 207 17.60 4.49 0.57
C ALA A 207 16.37 3.62 0.22
N PRO A 208 15.45 3.37 1.16
CA PRO A 208 14.22 2.59 0.91
C PRO A 208 13.42 3.04 -0.32
N TYR A 209 13.51 4.32 -0.65
CA TYR A 209 12.86 4.90 -1.82
C TYR A 209 13.42 4.38 -3.15
N SER A 210 14.73 4.15 -3.27
CA SER A 210 15.32 3.60 -4.50
C SER A 210 14.91 2.15 -4.73
N GLU A 211 14.79 1.36 -3.67
CA GLU A 211 14.30 -0.02 -3.73
C GLU A 211 12.84 -0.08 -4.20
N GLN A 212 11.99 0.77 -3.65
CA GLN A 212 10.58 0.85 -4.05
C GLN A 212 10.39 1.17 -5.54
N ASN A 213 11.29 1.95 -6.13
CA ASN A 213 11.20 2.37 -7.53
C ASN A 213 11.91 1.42 -8.51
N ASN A 214 12.73 0.49 -8.02
CA ASN A 214 13.35 -0.54 -8.83
C ASN A 214 12.40 -1.75 -8.94
N SER A 215 11.83 -1.96 -10.14
CA SER A 215 10.81 -2.98 -10.35
C SER A 215 11.28 -4.39 -10.01
N ALA A 216 12.49 -4.78 -10.41
CA ALA A 216 13.02 -6.11 -10.13
C ALA A 216 13.23 -6.33 -8.63
N ARG A 217 13.83 -5.36 -7.94
CA ARG A 217 14.04 -5.44 -6.49
C ARG A 217 12.75 -5.41 -5.71
N TYR A 218 11.78 -4.60 -6.14
CA TYR A 218 10.45 -4.58 -5.53
C TYR A 218 9.81 -5.96 -5.58
N LEU A 219 9.84 -6.61 -6.76
CA LEU A 219 9.26 -7.93 -6.95
C LEU A 219 9.96 -9.02 -6.14
N ASP A 220 11.29 -8.97 -6.07
CA ASP A 220 12.06 -9.91 -5.24
C ASP A 220 11.75 -9.75 -3.75
N MET A 221 11.69 -8.53 -3.26
CA MET A 221 11.27 -8.25 -1.88
C MET A 221 9.83 -8.72 -1.63
N TRP A 222 8.92 -8.43 -2.56
CA TRP A 222 7.53 -8.83 -2.45
C TRP A 222 7.36 -10.34 -2.35
N ARG A 223 8.04 -11.10 -3.21
CA ARG A 223 8.06 -12.58 -3.17
C ARG A 223 8.61 -13.10 -1.86
N THR A 224 9.72 -12.52 -1.40
CA THR A 224 10.36 -12.91 -0.14
C THR A 224 9.39 -12.70 1.03
N VAL A 225 8.78 -11.52 1.12
CA VAL A 225 7.81 -11.21 2.18
C VAL A 225 6.59 -12.11 2.12
N LYS A 226 6.07 -12.37 0.91
CA LYS A 226 4.95 -13.29 0.71
C LYS A 226 5.30 -14.70 1.22
N SER A 227 6.43 -15.25 0.80
CA SER A 227 6.87 -16.58 1.23
C SER A 227 7.06 -16.67 2.75
N LEU A 228 7.65 -15.64 3.37
CA LEU A 228 7.83 -15.57 4.81
C LEU A 228 6.48 -15.49 5.55
N ALA A 229 5.56 -14.67 5.07
CA ALA A 229 4.24 -14.50 5.67
C ALA A 229 3.39 -15.77 5.55
N GLU A 230 3.42 -16.43 4.38
CA GLU A 230 2.74 -17.71 4.15
C GLU A 230 3.30 -18.80 5.09
N GLY A 231 4.62 -18.92 5.22
CA GLY A 231 5.27 -19.83 6.16
C GLY A 231 4.88 -19.59 7.62
N ALA A 232 4.69 -18.33 7.99
CA ALA A 232 4.27 -17.91 9.32
C ALA A 232 2.75 -17.93 9.52
N LYS A 233 1.97 -18.15 8.46
CA LYS A 233 0.49 -18.09 8.45
C LYS A 233 -0.05 -16.70 8.85
N ILE A 234 0.62 -15.63 8.42
CA ILE A 234 0.22 -14.26 8.67
C ILE A 234 -0.39 -13.70 7.38
N PRO A 235 -1.63 -13.16 7.41
CA PRO A 235 -2.20 -12.49 6.25
C PRO A 235 -1.34 -11.29 5.82
N LEU A 236 -1.02 -11.18 4.53
CA LEU A 236 -0.16 -10.11 4.01
C LEU A 236 -0.72 -8.70 4.29
N GLY A 237 -2.05 -8.53 4.21
CA GLY A 237 -2.68 -7.24 4.50
C GLY A 237 -2.56 -6.83 5.97
N GLU A 238 -2.60 -7.78 6.90
CA GLU A 238 -2.36 -7.49 8.32
C GLU A 238 -0.90 -7.14 8.58
N LEU A 239 0.03 -7.88 7.94
CA LEU A 239 1.44 -7.58 8.00
C LEU A 239 1.75 -6.18 7.44
N ASP A 240 1.11 -5.80 6.31
CA ASP A 240 1.18 -4.45 5.74
C ASP A 240 0.81 -3.40 6.78
N ARG A 241 -0.36 -3.55 7.41
CA ARG A 241 -0.86 -2.57 8.40
C ARG A 241 0.01 -2.51 9.64
N ALA A 242 0.49 -3.65 10.13
CA ALA A 242 1.41 -3.70 11.27
C ALA A 242 2.72 -2.97 10.95
N PHE A 243 3.38 -3.31 9.85
CA PHE A 243 4.65 -2.73 9.45
C PHE A 243 4.52 -1.24 9.12
N TRP A 244 3.48 -0.85 8.41
CA TRP A 244 3.26 0.54 8.04
C TRP A 244 3.07 1.43 9.28
N ASN A 245 2.21 1.03 10.22
CA ASN A 245 1.99 1.79 11.44
C ASN A 245 3.25 1.83 12.33
N PHE A 246 3.93 0.70 12.50
CA PHE A 246 5.18 0.63 13.24
C PHE A 246 6.28 1.51 12.61
N GLY A 247 6.39 1.48 11.29
CA GLY A 247 7.35 2.29 10.54
C GLY A 247 7.11 3.79 10.65
N ARG A 248 5.87 4.20 10.81
CA ARG A 248 5.49 5.62 11.03
C ARG A 248 5.71 6.07 12.46
N ALA A 249 5.38 5.23 13.43
CA ALA A 249 5.39 5.60 14.82
C ALA A 249 6.76 5.46 15.49
N ILE A 250 7.44 4.33 15.26
CA ILE A 250 8.66 3.93 15.96
C ILE A 250 9.85 3.92 15.02
N CYS A 251 9.81 3.11 13.96
CA CYS A 251 10.94 2.94 13.03
C CYS A 251 10.98 4.04 11.96
N LYS A 252 11.05 5.30 12.39
CA LYS A 252 11.11 6.47 11.50
C LYS A 252 12.39 6.51 10.67
N SER A 253 12.34 7.25 9.53
CA SER A 253 13.54 7.47 8.71
C SER A 253 14.58 8.32 9.45
N GLN A 254 14.11 9.40 10.06
CA GLN A 254 14.90 10.27 10.91
C GLN A 254 14.44 10.13 12.37
N ASN A 255 15.39 10.18 13.29
CA ASN A 255 15.14 10.08 14.74
C ASN A 255 14.20 8.91 15.10
N PRO A 256 14.54 7.66 14.73
CA PRO A 256 13.75 6.50 15.14
C PRO A 256 13.75 6.36 16.66
N LYS A 257 12.63 5.94 17.22
CA LYS A 257 12.45 5.70 18.66
C LYS A 257 13.03 4.33 19.02
N CYS A 258 14.36 4.19 18.97
CA CYS A 258 15.03 2.90 19.19
C CYS A 258 14.88 2.38 20.61
N ASP A 259 14.75 3.25 21.61
CA ASP A 259 14.56 2.87 23.01
C ASP A 259 13.19 2.23 23.27
N ASP A 260 12.18 2.63 22.48
CA ASP A 260 10.83 2.05 22.51
C ASP A 260 10.68 0.83 21.55
N CYS A 261 11.73 0.51 20.79
CA CYS A 261 11.68 -0.50 19.74
C CYS A 261 12.01 -1.90 20.30
N PRO A 262 11.15 -2.91 20.18
CA PRO A 262 11.43 -4.26 20.65
C PRO A 262 12.62 -4.91 19.92
N PHE A 263 12.94 -4.41 18.73
CA PHE A 263 14.03 -4.92 17.89
C PHE A 263 15.35 -4.19 18.11
N SER A 264 15.45 -3.26 19.06
CA SER A 264 16.64 -2.42 19.24
C SER A 264 17.94 -3.22 19.40
N LYS A 265 17.87 -4.39 20.05
CA LYS A 265 19.04 -5.27 20.30
C LYS A 265 19.49 -6.06 19.07
N ILE A 266 18.59 -6.35 18.16
CA ILE A 266 18.83 -7.17 16.95
C ILE A 266 18.90 -6.33 15.67
N CYS A 267 18.42 -5.11 15.73
CA CYS A 267 18.33 -4.21 14.58
C CYS A 267 19.73 -3.84 14.05
N CYS A 268 20.00 -4.17 12.79
CA CYS A 268 21.26 -3.85 12.13
C CYS A 268 21.56 -2.34 12.18
N PHE A 269 20.55 -1.49 12.00
CA PHE A 269 20.72 -0.04 12.05
C PHE A 269 21.18 0.49 13.41
N ASN A 270 20.69 -0.09 14.50
CA ASN A 270 21.04 0.37 15.86
C ASN A 270 22.43 -0.13 16.31
N ARG A 271 22.92 -1.23 15.72
CA ARG A 271 24.25 -1.77 16.05
C ARG A 271 25.40 -0.95 15.46
N TYR A 272 25.12 -0.09 14.47
CA TYR A 272 26.13 0.72 13.78
C TYR A 272 26.00 2.23 14.09
N LYS A 273 25.16 2.59 15.07
CA LYS A 273 25.16 3.92 15.71
C LYS A 273 26.15 3.96 16.87
#